data_16833a76e46af2d63d1b24c59c9df13d
#
_entry.id   16833a76e46af2d63d1b24c59c9df13d
#
_cell.length_a   1.000
_cell.length_b   1.000
_cell.length_c   1.000
_cell.angle_alpha   90.00
_cell.angle_beta   90.00
_cell.angle_gamma   90.00
#
_symmetry.space_group_name_H-M   'P 1'
#
loop_
_entity.id
_entity.type
_entity.pdbx_description
1 polymer ?
#
loop_
_entity_poly.entity_id
_entity_poly.type
_entity_poly.pdbx_seq_one_letter_code
_entity_poly.pdbx_strand_id
1 'polypeptide(L)'
;MLVLRFIQLSKLAAVGSLVALSAFGLPANVDRVVAEEIHSGVHPSPAVILQVLKAFDNPEGAIFSADGNHVFVSNSAEAGALSDGFGWVEGAGYISKLEVKANGELSMVTKRLITGITAPLGMGVLPVATKKFPAGTIFLCTGSAPLIDSNGQAVKDRGRMRSKLLAFNDAGEVLGEIDTGQGSAFERINGSPIILINALGFDADGNIYVTDSAIGGDQFDPPFEGKGGLWMIPHSALDALADGRTPSDPPVFVEIPGNPDGVEVSPTDGKIYVNTVGAFAGLTDPANGGVYALSKEDIANNNLGQMIDSGLGALDGLDFTADGVMLNAQIRGDIPGKITVNCKGELATTLVLQPGGAMSNLTGPADIAVRRYADGAQLLVIPELFARDATPGDDEVTVLALPAGFDTACTRDVAGLN
;
A
#
# COMPACT_ATOMS: atom_id res chain seq x y z
N MET A 1 11.32 34.22 26.96
CA MET A 1 12.23 35.13 26.21
C MET A 1 12.43 34.51 24.85
N LEU A 2 11.73 35.09 23.89
CA LEU A 2 11.53 34.60 22.53
C LEU A 2 12.77 34.84 21.70
N VAL A 3 13.27 33.87 20.94
CA VAL A 3 14.22 34.13 19.84
C VAL A 3 13.72 33.39 18.60
N LEU A 4 13.00 34.12 17.76
CA LEU A 4 12.75 33.79 16.37
C LEU A 4 14.08 33.88 15.60
N ARG A 5 14.45 32.86 14.81
CA ARG A 5 15.42 32.98 13.75
C ARG A 5 14.75 32.70 12.40
N PHE A 6 14.65 33.77 11.64
CA PHE A 6 14.38 33.74 10.20
C PHE A 6 15.56 33.11 9.47
N ILE A 7 15.32 32.17 8.57
CA ILE A 7 16.31 31.72 7.58
C ILE A 7 15.95 32.37 6.25
N GLN A 8 16.87 33.22 5.78
CA GLN A 8 16.81 33.86 4.48
C GLN A 8 17.16 32.86 3.38
N LEU A 9 16.29 32.84 2.37
CA LEU A 9 16.56 32.21 1.08
C LEU A 9 17.61 33.02 0.30
N SER A 10 18.76 32.43 0.04
CA SER A 10 19.76 32.98 -0.89
C SER A 10 19.49 32.48 -2.31
N LYS A 11 19.23 33.45 -3.20
CA LYS A 11 19.15 33.25 -4.66
C LYS A 11 20.55 32.88 -5.20
N LEU A 12 20.68 31.77 -5.89
CA LEU A 12 21.82 31.52 -6.76
C LEU A 12 21.41 31.85 -8.20
N ALA A 13 22.17 32.75 -8.78
CA ALA A 13 22.09 33.16 -10.17
C ALA A 13 22.75 32.11 -11.08
N ALA A 14 22.07 31.66 -12.11
CA ALA A 14 22.62 30.83 -13.15
C ALA A 14 23.39 31.71 -14.16
N VAL A 15 24.68 31.38 -14.37
CA VAL A 15 25.51 31.95 -15.44
C VAL A 15 25.33 31.07 -16.66
N GLY A 16 24.83 31.66 -17.73
CA GLY A 16 24.69 31.03 -19.04
C GLY A 16 26.02 30.82 -19.75
N SER A 17 26.22 29.66 -20.35
CA SER A 17 27.19 29.44 -21.40
C SER A 17 26.48 29.08 -22.68
N LEU A 18 26.50 30.00 -23.64
CA LEU A 18 26.15 29.78 -25.03
C LEU A 18 27.20 28.90 -25.69
N VAL A 19 26.82 27.75 -26.19
CA VAL A 19 27.57 27.01 -27.20
C VAL A 19 26.75 26.98 -28.47
N ALA A 20 27.23 27.69 -29.49
CA ALA A 20 26.65 27.65 -30.83
C ALA A 20 27.00 26.32 -31.49
N LEU A 21 26.03 25.57 -31.95
CA LEU A 21 26.21 24.50 -32.92
C LEU A 21 25.36 24.77 -34.15
N SER A 22 26.07 24.71 -35.27
CA SER A 22 25.70 24.99 -36.64
C SER A 22 24.55 24.10 -37.17
N ALA A 23 23.79 24.72 -38.04
CA ALA A 23 22.69 24.22 -38.80
C ALA A 23 23.00 22.96 -39.62
N PHE A 24 22.12 21.92 -39.46
CA PHE A 24 21.74 21.04 -40.55
C PHE A 24 20.24 21.04 -40.64
N GLY A 25 19.74 21.44 -41.81
CA GLY A 25 18.34 21.58 -42.08
C GLY A 25 17.65 20.22 -42.09
N LEU A 26 16.55 20.14 -41.34
CA LEU A 26 15.50 19.13 -41.48
C LEU A 26 14.20 19.87 -41.85
N PRO A 27 13.34 19.27 -42.70
CA PRO A 27 12.17 19.95 -43.22
C PRO A 27 11.14 20.22 -42.12
N ALA A 28 10.58 21.42 -42.20
CA ALA A 28 9.43 21.84 -41.44
C ALA A 28 8.21 20.97 -41.77
N ASN A 29 7.32 20.86 -40.78
CA ASN A 29 6.01 20.26 -40.78
C ASN A 29 5.98 18.78 -40.36
N VAL A 30 6.07 18.58 -39.03
CA VAL A 30 5.26 17.60 -38.36
C VAL A 30 4.43 18.39 -37.36
N ASP A 31 3.20 18.72 -37.77
CA ASP A 31 2.15 19.12 -36.84
C ASP A 31 1.99 18.01 -35.83
N ARG A 32 2.51 18.25 -34.64
CA ARG A 32 2.26 17.42 -33.49
C ARG A 32 0.82 17.68 -33.07
N VAL A 33 -0.10 17.02 -33.78
CA VAL A 33 -1.45 16.82 -33.25
C VAL A 33 -1.23 16.01 -31.96
N VAL A 34 -1.23 16.71 -30.84
CA VAL A 34 -1.53 16.09 -29.55
C VAL A 34 -2.98 15.70 -29.68
N ALA A 35 -3.21 14.48 -30.16
CA ALA A 35 -4.51 13.84 -29.98
C ALA A 35 -4.66 13.70 -28.45
N GLU A 36 -5.38 14.63 -27.83
CA GLU A 36 -6.18 14.29 -26.68
C GLU A 36 -7.12 13.20 -27.20
N GLU A 37 -6.70 11.94 -27.07
CA GLU A 37 -7.62 10.83 -27.13
C GLU A 37 -8.58 11.05 -25.96
N ILE A 38 -9.73 11.63 -26.30
CA ILE A 38 -10.91 11.57 -25.46
C ILE A 38 -11.23 10.08 -25.40
N HIS A 39 -10.65 9.39 -24.43
CA HIS A 39 -11.10 8.07 -24.06
C HIS A 39 -12.54 8.28 -23.56
N SER A 40 -13.50 8.01 -24.41
CA SER A 40 -14.90 7.85 -24.03
C SER A 40 -15.05 6.55 -23.26
N GLY A 41 -14.23 6.37 -22.21
CA GLY A 41 -14.33 5.27 -21.27
C GLY A 41 -15.67 5.35 -20.56
N VAL A 42 -16.32 4.24 -20.38
CA VAL A 42 -17.51 4.15 -19.51
C VAL A 42 -17.02 4.43 -18.10
N HIS A 43 -17.25 5.67 -17.64
CA HIS A 43 -16.91 6.02 -16.26
C HIS A 43 -17.87 5.28 -15.33
N PRO A 44 -17.37 4.55 -14.34
CA PRO A 44 -18.21 3.93 -13.33
C PRO A 44 -19.03 5.03 -12.60
N SER A 45 -20.17 4.64 -12.06
CA SER A 45 -20.99 5.56 -11.28
C SER A 45 -20.18 6.11 -10.11
N PRO A 46 -20.34 7.42 -9.77
CA PRO A 46 -19.52 8.03 -8.73
C PRO A 46 -19.66 7.34 -7.37
N ALA A 47 -18.58 7.25 -6.64
CA ALA A 47 -18.57 6.83 -5.24
C ALA A 47 -19.14 7.95 -4.35
N VAL A 48 -19.76 7.58 -3.25
CA VAL A 48 -20.35 8.50 -2.27
C VAL A 48 -19.54 8.47 -0.98
N ILE A 49 -19.10 9.62 -0.49
CA ILE A 49 -18.50 9.72 0.83
C ILE A 49 -19.59 9.53 1.87
N LEU A 50 -19.53 8.45 2.64
CA LEU A 50 -20.46 8.18 3.74
C LEU A 50 -19.99 8.87 5.02
N GLN A 51 -18.70 8.85 5.27
CA GLN A 51 -18.13 9.29 6.54
C GLN A 51 -16.64 9.63 6.39
N VAL A 52 -16.19 10.61 7.16
CA VAL A 52 -14.78 10.88 7.43
C VAL A 52 -14.60 10.79 8.94
N LEU A 53 -13.79 9.85 9.38
CA LEU A 53 -13.49 9.60 10.78
C LEU A 53 -12.14 10.23 11.11
N LYS A 54 -12.13 11.12 12.09
CA LYS A 54 -10.90 11.67 12.68
C LYS A 54 -10.66 11.00 14.03
N ALA A 55 -9.48 10.81 14.45
CA ALA A 55 -9.05 10.18 15.70
C ALA A 55 -8.03 9.05 15.52
N PHE A 56 -7.39 9.03 14.39
CA PHE A 56 -6.29 8.12 14.09
C PHE A 56 -4.95 8.85 14.24
N ASP A 57 -3.86 8.11 14.19
CA ASP A 57 -2.51 8.65 14.28
C ASP A 57 -1.68 7.99 13.14
N ASN A 58 -1.56 8.62 11.97
CA ASN A 58 -1.00 8.09 10.73
C ASN A 58 -1.59 6.70 10.40
N PRO A 59 -2.88 6.61 10.06
CA PRO A 59 -3.48 5.34 9.66
C PRO A 59 -2.95 4.93 8.29
N GLU A 60 -2.54 3.66 8.18
CA GLU A 60 -1.85 3.20 6.99
C GLU A 60 -2.56 2.02 6.34
N GLY A 61 -2.92 0.97 7.08
CA GLY A 61 -3.62 -0.18 6.54
C GLY A 61 -5.03 -0.32 7.11
N ALA A 62 -5.94 -0.92 6.34
CA ALA A 62 -7.27 -1.28 6.79
C ALA A 62 -7.65 -2.69 6.32
N ILE A 63 -8.43 -3.42 7.12
CA ILE A 63 -8.97 -4.73 6.74
C ILE A 63 -10.31 -5.01 7.42
N PHE A 64 -11.25 -5.62 6.72
CA PHE A 64 -12.45 -6.16 7.32
C PHE A 64 -12.17 -7.47 8.06
N SER A 65 -12.85 -7.70 9.19
CA SER A 65 -12.89 -9.02 9.82
C SER A 65 -13.50 -10.06 8.86
N ALA A 66 -13.20 -11.34 9.09
CA ALA A 66 -13.70 -12.43 8.24
C ALA A 66 -15.23 -12.46 8.10
N ASP A 67 -15.97 -12.06 9.14
CA ASP A 67 -17.43 -11.93 9.11
C ASP A 67 -17.89 -10.56 8.57
N GLY A 68 -16.95 -9.64 8.36
CA GLY A 68 -17.19 -8.28 7.89
C GLY A 68 -17.89 -7.35 8.89
N ASN A 69 -18.05 -7.73 10.15
CA ASN A 69 -18.72 -6.90 11.15
C ASN A 69 -17.80 -5.84 11.77
N HIS A 70 -16.51 -6.02 11.61
CA HIS A 70 -15.51 -5.09 12.10
C HIS A 70 -14.55 -4.66 10.99
N VAL A 71 -13.91 -3.51 11.21
CA VAL A 71 -12.76 -3.04 10.47
C VAL A 71 -11.62 -2.84 11.46
N PHE A 72 -10.44 -3.30 11.09
CA PHE A 72 -9.19 -3.01 11.78
C PHE A 72 -8.42 -1.98 10.98
N VAL A 73 -7.84 -1.01 11.68
CA VAL A 73 -7.00 0.03 11.08
C VAL A 73 -5.66 0.03 11.78
N SER A 74 -4.59 -0.14 11.04
CA SER A 74 -3.23 0.03 11.55
C SER A 74 -2.92 1.53 11.64
N ASN A 75 -2.29 1.93 12.75
CA ASN A 75 -1.87 3.30 12.98
C ASN A 75 -0.37 3.28 13.23
N SER A 76 0.39 3.77 12.28
CA SER A 76 1.85 3.82 12.41
C SER A 76 2.31 4.86 13.43
N ALA A 77 1.38 5.70 13.88
CA ALA A 77 1.50 6.69 14.95
C ALA A 77 2.60 7.74 14.66
N GLU A 78 3.42 8.09 15.64
CA GLU A 78 4.42 9.12 15.46
C GLU A 78 5.41 8.73 14.37
N ALA A 79 5.43 9.53 13.30
CA ALA A 79 6.48 9.55 12.33
C ALA A 79 7.30 10.83 12.54
N GLY A 80 8.61 10.70 12.69
CA GLY A 80 9.51 11.84 12.81
C GLY A 80 10.14 12.18 11.46
N ALA A 81 10.37 13.48 11.23
CA ALA A 81 11.16 13.90 10.08
C ALA A 81 12.63 13.52 10.29
N LEU A 82 13.17 12.67 9.44
CA LEU A 82 14.60 12.50 9.25
C LEU A 82 15.12 13.62 8.35
N SER A 83 16.45 13.85 8.34
CA SER A 83 17.09 14.85 7.47
C SER A 83 16.83 14.64 5.99
N ASP A 84 16.52 13.43 5.61
CA ASP A 84 16.38 12.89 4.24
C ASP A 84 15.10 12.06 4.02
N GLY A 85 14.11 12.17 4.92
CA GLY A 85 12.85 11.44 4.79
C GLY A 85 12.01 11.44 6.05
N PHE A 86 11.30 10.34 6.27
CA PHE A 86 10.55 10.07 7.49
C PHE A 86 11.00 8.73 8.11
N GLY A 87 10.64 8.50 9.37
CA GLY A 87 10.85 7.22 10.03
C GLY A 87 9.80 7.00 11.12
N TRP A 88 9.49 5.75 11.40
CA TRP A 88 8.54 5.38 12.44
C TRP A 88 9.22 5.28 13.81
N VAL A 89 8.55 5.81 14.83
CA VAL A 89 9.01 5.67 16.22
C VAL A 89 8.76 4.24 16.70
N GLU A 90 9.83 3.61 17.24
CA GLU A 90 9.72 2.25 17.76
C GLU A 90 8.64 2.12 18.84
N GLY A 91 7.74 1.15 18.65
CA GLY A 91 6.68 0.82 19.61
C GLY A 91 5.57 1.85 19.75
N ALA A 92 5.54 2.90 18.93
CA ALA A 92 4.51 3.94 19.01
C ALA A 92 3.17 3.50 18.38
N GLY A 93 3.21 2.60 17.40
CA GLY A 93 2.05 2.17 16.63
C GLY A 93 1.06 1.30 17.40
N TYR A 94 -0.13 1.20 16.81
CA TYR A 94 -1.24 0.44 17.40
C TYR A 94 -2.29 0.05 16.36
N ILE A 95 -3.20 -0.86 16.72
CA ILE A 95 -4.36 -1.25 15.92
C ILE A 95 -5.63 -0.67 16.54
N SER A 96 -6.47 -0.03 15.72
CA SER A 96 -7.82 0.38 16.07
C SER A 96 -8.83 -0.66 15.58
N LYS A 97 -9.94 -0.80 16.31
CA LYS A 97 -11.09 -1.65 15.92
C LYS A 97 -12.34 -0.80 15.82
N LEU A 98 -13.06 -0.92 14.70
CA LEU A 98 -14.33 -0.25 14.42
C LEU A 98 -15.40 -1.30 14.14
N GLU A 99 -16.65 -0.98 14.50
CA GLU A 99 -17.85 -1.77 14.16
C GLU A 99 -18.47 -1.21 12.88
N VAL A 100 -18.87 -2.08 11.98
CA VAL A 100 -19.61 -1.74 10.75
C VAL A 100 -21.10 -1.71 11.05
N LYS A 101 -21.73 -0.55 10.91
CA LYS A 101 -23.17 -0.37 11.11
C LYS A 101 -23.95 -0.85 9.88
N ALA A 102 -25.24 -1.12 10.07
CA ALA A 102 -26.12 -1.57 8.99
C ALA A 102 -26.25 -0.58 7.82
N ASN A 103 -26.01 0.71 8.06
CA ASN A 103 -26.02 1.75 7.05
C ASN A 103 -24.65 1.98 6.38
N GLY A 104 -23.65 1.15 6.71
CA GLY A 104 -22.28 1.27 6.19
C GLY A 104 -21.38 2.24 6.96
N GLU A 105 -21.91 3.00 7.91
CA GLU A 105 -21.06 3.83 8.76
C GLU A 105 -20.23 2.97 9.74
N LEU A 106 -19.07 3.49 10.11
CA LEU A 106 -18.18 2.88 11.09
C LEU A 106 -18.29 3.59 12.45
N SER A 107 -18.15 2.85 13.53
CA SER A 107 -18.03 3.42 14.86
C SER A 107 -16.86 2.81 15.63
N MET A 108 -16.06 3.67 16.26
CA MET A 108 -14.92 3.24 17.06
C MET A 108 -15.37 2.35 18.22
N VAL A 109 -14.89 1.10 18.24
CA VAL A 109 -15.05 0.17 19.38
C VAL A 109 -13.89 0.36 20.35
N THR A 110 -12.68 0.34 19.83
CA THR A 110 -11.46 0.49 20.63
C THR A 110 -10.39 1.20 19.80
N LYS A 111 -9.95 2.38 20.25
CA LYS A 111 -8.90 3.12 19.55
C LYS A 111 -7.56 2.37 19.56
N ARG A 112 -7.19 1.72 20.66
CA ARG A 112 -5.90 1.06 20.85
C ARG A 112 -6.12 -0.39 21.31
N LEU A 113 -6.53 -1.24 20.38
CA LEU A 113 -6.79 -2.67 20.62
C LEU A 113 -5.50 -3.42 20.94
N ILE A 114 -4.46 -3.20 20.14
CA ILE A 114 -3.11 -3.71 20.33
C ILE A 114 -2.16 -2.52 20.27
N THR A 115 -1.20 -2.44 21.17
CA THR A 115 -0.25 -1.31 21.29
C THR A 115 1.18 -1.80 21.34
N GLY A 116 2.14 -0.88 21.23
CA GLY A 116 3.56 -1.22 21.30
C GLY A 116 4.07 -1.83 20.01
N ILE A 117 3.43 -1.58 18.90
CA ILE A 117 3.81 -2.07 17.58
C ILE A 117 4.68 -1.00 16.89
N THR A 118 5.74 -1.45 16.22
CA THR A 118 6.58 -0.56 15.41
C THR A 118 6.13 -0.64 13.96
N ALA A 119 5.81 0.48 13.33
CA ALA A 119 5.40 0.55 11.93
C ALA A 119 4.35 -0.54 11.59
N PRO A 120 3.15 -0.53 12.17
CA PRO A 120 2.08 -1.41 11.72
C PRO A 120 1.55 -0.88 10.39
N LEU A 121 1.61 -1.71 9.36
CA LEU A 121 1.32 -1.39 7.96
C LEU A 121 0.14 -2.24 7.45
N GLY A 122 0.23 -2.81 6.25
CA GLY A 122 -0.84 -3.58 5.65
C GLY A 122 -1.25 -4.83 6.42
N MET A 123 -2.49 -5.25 6.24
CA MET A 123 -3.10 -6.40 6.92
C MET A 123 -3.84 -7.31 5.95
N GLY A 124 -3.97 -8.59 6.33
CA GLY A 124 -4.78 -9.56 5.58
C GLY A 124 -5.40 -10.60 6.49
N VAL A 125 -6.48 -11.23 6.04
CA VAL A 125 -7.23 -12.24 6.80
C VAL A 125 -6.97 -13.64 6.25
N LEU A 126 -6.46 -14.53 7.10
CA LEU A 126 -6.20 -15.93 6.75
C LEU A 126 -7.53 -16.65 6.41
N PRO A 127 -7.70 -17.14 5.16
CA PRO A 127 -8.96 -17.80 4.77
C PRO A 127 -9.04 -19.26 5.21
N VAL A 128 -7.89 -19.92 5.37
CA VAL A 128 -7.79 -21.37 5.68
C VAL A 128 -6.95 -21.56 6.93
N ALA A 129 -7.49 -22.29 7.92
CA ALA A 129 -6.81 -22.52 9.17
C ALA A 129 -5.53 -23.37 8.99
N THR A 130 -4.49 -23.05 9.78
CA THR A 130 -3.35 -23.94 10.05
C THR A 130 -3.55 -24.64 11.40
N LYS A 131 -2.55 -25.35 11.89
CA LYS A 131 -2.58 -25.91 13.26
C LYS A 131 -2.49 -24.81 14.32
N LYS A 132 -1.74 -23.74 14.03
CA LYS A 132 -1.45 -22.64 14.95
C LYS A 132 -2.41 -21.47 14.80
N PHE A 133 -2.83 -21.17 13.58
CA PHE A 133 -3.64 -20.04 13.24
C PHE A 133 -5.03 -20.46 12.72
N PRO A 134 -6.10 -20.18 13.46
CA PRO A 134 -7.48 -20.38 12.97
C PRO A 134 -7.76 -19.57 11.70
N ALA A 135 -8.70 -20.02 10.87
CA ALA A 135 -9.25 -19.18 9.81
C ALA A 135 -9.88 -17.92 10.43
N GLY A 136 -9.74 -16.78 9.77
CA GLY A 136 -10.11 -15.47 10.31
C GLY A 136 -9.03 -14.80 11.15
N THR A 137 -7.86 -15.43 11.35
CA THR A 137 -6.68 -14.77 11.93
C THR A 137 -6.25 -13.62 11.04
N ILE A 138 -5.98 -12.46 11.63
CA ILE A 138 -5.46 -11.29 10.93
C ILE A 138 -3.95 -11.30 11.04
N PHE A 139 -3.28 -11.20 9.89
CA PHE A 139 -1.84 -10.98 9.81
C PHE A 139 -1.56 -9.52 9.52
N LEU A 140 -0.55 -8.97 10.16
CA LEU A 140 -0.12 -7.57 10.10
C LEU A 140 1.36 -7.49 9.73
N CYS A 141 1.70 -6.72 8.72
CA CYS A 141 3.06 -6.30 8.41
C CYS A 141 3.55 -5.30 9.47
N THR A 142 4.73 -5.51 10.06
CA THR A 142 5.22 -4.63 11.14
C THR A 142 6.74 -4.73 11.35
N GLY A 143 7.30 -3.77 12.07
CA GLY A 143 8.72 -3.75 12.47
C GLY A 143 9.68 -3.27 11.39
N SER A 144 9.15 -2.61 10.39
CA SER A 144 9.86 -2.16 9.18
C SER A 144 10.76 -0.96 9.39
N ALA A 145 11.74 -0.79 8.49
CA ALA A 145 12.48 0.46 8.31
C ALA A 145 11.62 1.46 7.48
N PRO A 146 11.95 2.77 7.48
CA PRO A 146 12.97 3.41 8.31
C PRO A 146 12.52 3.62 9.76
N LEU A 147 13.47 3.53 10.70
CA LEU A 147 13.21 3.62 12.13
C LEU A 147 13.85 4.85 12.76
N ILE A 148 13.14 5.48 13.69
CA ILE A 148 13.66 6.51 14.58
C ILE A 148 13.51 6.09 16.04
N ASP A 149 14.43 6.53 16.87
CA ASP A 149 14.36 6.32 18.32
C ASP A 149 13.44 7.37 18.98
N SER A 150 13.23 7.23 20.29
CA SER A 150 12.43 8.17 21.09
C SER A 150 12.97 9.60 21.14
N ASN A 151 14.17 9.86 20.63
CA ASN A 151 14.78 11.19 20.52
C ASN A 151 14.66 11.75 19.08
N GLY A 152 13.98 11.05 18.17
CA GLY A 152 13.83 11.43 16.77
C GLY A 152 15.11 11.23 15.96
N GLN A 153 16.02 10.34 16.39
CA GLN A 153 17.25 10.05 15.67
C GLN A 153 17.13 8.74 14.89
N ALA A 154 17.68 8.72 13.66
CA ALA A 154 17.72 7.52 12.85
C ALA A 154 18.42 6.36 13.58
N VAL A 155 17.76 5.22 13.66
CA VAL A 155 18.32 3.99 14.23
C VAL A 155 19.37 3.42 13.28
N LYS A 156 20.63 3.35 13.71
CA LYS A 156 21.73 2.80 12.89
C LYS A 156 22.02 1.33 13.18
N ASP A 157 21.59 0.83 14.32
CA ASP A 157 21.81 -0.56 14.72
C ASP A 157 20.85 -1.50 13.97
N ARG A 158 21.40 -2.31 13.07
CA ARG A 158 20.65 -3.33 12.30
C ARG A 158 19.89 -4.31 13.21
N GLY A 159 20.42 -4.63 14.39
CA GLY A 159 19.80 -5.52 15.35
C GLY A 159 18.50 -5.00 15.94
N ARG A 160 18.15 -3.72 15.73
CA ARG A 160 16.88 -3.12 16.16
C ARG A 160 15.76 -3.25 15.13
N MET A 161 16.08 -3.52 13.86
CA MET A 161 15.05 -3.83 12.86
C MET A 161 14.43 -5.20 13.15
N ARG A 162 13.12 -5.25 13.32
CA ARG A 162 12.35 -6.43 13.72
C ARG A 162 11.17 -6.66 12.81
N SER A 163 11.41 -6.61 11.47
CA SER A 163 10.33 -6.87 10.52
C SER A 163 9.74 -8.26 10.72
N LYS A 164 8.42 -8.34 10.72
CA LYS A 164 7.69 -9.58 10.97
C LYS A 164 6.24 -9.49 10.52
N LEU A 165 5.60 -10.64 10.37
CA LEU A 165 4.16 -10.76 10.33
C LEU A 165 3.66 -11.06 11.75
N LEU A 166 2.83 -10.20 12.30
CA LEU A 166 2.16 -10.38 13.59
C LEU A 166 0.77 -10.95 13.35
N ALA A 167 0.43 -12.08 13.98
CA ALA A 167 -0.87 -12.72 13.85
C ALA A 167 -1.72 -12.47 15.09
N PHE A 168 -2.97 -12.00 14.91
CA PHE A 168 -3.90 -11.75 16.00
C PHE A 168 -5.34 -12.10 15.62
N ASN A 169 -6.22 -12.24 16.63
CA ASN A 169 -7.65 -12.52 16.42
C ASN A 169 -8.50 -11.24 16.55
N ASP A 170 -9.79 -11.37 16.28
CA ASP A 170 -10.76 -10.25 16.36
C ASP A 170 -10.84 -9.57 17.74
N ALA A 171 -10.45 -10.27 18.81
CA ALA A 171 -10.38 -9.72 20.17
C ALA A 171 -9.07 -8.95 20.45
N GLY A 172 -8.12 -8.94 19.51
CA GLY A 172 -6.80 -8.33 19.69
C GLY A 172 -5.80 -9.23 20.44
N GLU A 173 -6.12 -10.51 20.62
CA GLU A 173 -5.19 -11.46 21.21
C GLU A 173 -4.14 -11.87 20.18
N VAL A 174 -2.87 -11.68 20.50
CA VAL A 174 -1.74 -12.09 19.64
C VAL A 174 -1.57 -13.61 19.71
N LEU A 175 -1.69 -14.25 18.56
CA LEU A 175 -1.60 -15.71 18.39
C LEU A 175 -0.19 -16.18 18.08
N GLY A 176 0.64 -15.32 17.51
CA GLY A 176 2.01 -15.61 17.15
C GLY A 176 2.62 -14.58 16.21
N GLU A 177 3.84 -14.85 15.77
CA GLU A 177 4.55 -14.02 14.79
C GLU A 177 5.41 -14.88 13.88
N ILE A 178 5.70 -14.38 12.68
CA ILE A 178 6.66 -14.93 11.73
C ILE A 178 7.75 -13.89 11.54
N ASP A 179 8.96 -14.20 11.99
CA ASP A 179 10.13 -13.33 11.86
C ASP A 179 10.59 -13.27 10.39
N THR A 180 10.66 -12.05 9.86
CA THR A 180 11.15 -11.75 8.51
C THR A 180 12.43 -10.91 8.53
N GLY A 181 12.89 -10.56 9.73
CA GLY A 181 14.04 -9.71 9.98
C GLY A 181 15.38 -10.43 9.89
N GLN A 182 16.38 -9.88 10.54
CA GLN A 182 17.74 -10.38 10.55
C GLN A 182 17.82 -11.76 11.22
N GLY A 183 18.47 -12.72 10.56
CA GLY A 183 18.58 -14.11 11.02
C GLY A 183 17.40 -15.00 10.63
N SER A 184 16.37 -14.43 10.01
CA SER A 184 15.17 -15.15 9.58
C SER A 184 15.42 -16.14 8.43
N ALA A 185 14.38 -16.94 8.10
CA ALA A 185 14.39 -17.77 6.90
C ALA A 185 14.49 -16.92 5.62
N PHE A 186 13.88 -15.75 5.62
CA PHE A 186 13.86 -14.82 4.48
C PHE A 186 15.26 -14.29 4.15
N GLU A 187 16.03 -13.84 5.16
CA GLU A 187 17.40 -13.43 4.96
C GLU A 187 18.29 -14.58 4.42
N ARG A 188 18.08 -15.81 4.90
CA ARG A 188 18.84 -16.97 4.40
C ARG A 188 18.55 -17.30 2.93
N ILE A 189 17.34 -17.01 2.44
CA ILE A 189 16.94 -17.26 1.06
C ILE A 189 17.45 -16.16 0.12
N ASN A 190 17.28 -14.88 0.51
CA ASN A 190 17.53 -13.72 -0.36
C ASN A 190 18.87 -12.99 -0.07
N GLY A 191 19.56 -13.36 1.03
CA GLY A 191 20.80 -12.68 1.46
C GLY A 191 20.55 -11.35 2.18
N SER A 192 19.30 -10.89 2.28
CA SER A 192 18.86 -9.73 3.03
C SER A 192 17.55 -10.05 3.75
N PRO A 193 17.32 -9.51 4.97
CA PRO A 193 16.00 -9.57 5.59
C PRO A 193 14.99 -8.77 4.77
N ILE A 194 13.70 -8.93 5.04
CA ILE A 194 12.70 -7.99 4.55
C ILE A 194 12.91 -6.65 5.26
N ILE A 195 13.13 -5.60 4.49
CA ILE A 195 13.51 -4.28 5.02
C ILE A 195 12.27 -3.47 5.35
N LEU A 196 11.37 -3.32 4.37
CA LEU A 196 10.07 -2.70 4.55
C LEU A 196 9.00 -3.69 4.12
N ILE A 197 8.55 -4.51 5.10
CA ILE A 197 7.40 -5.39 4.90
C ILE A 197 6.13 -4.51 4.87
N ASN A 198 5.54 -4.32 3.69
CA ASN A 198 4.52 -3.29 3.51
C ASN A 198 3.11 -3.85 3.50
N ALA A 199 2.72 -4.56 2.48
CA ALA A 199 1.39 -5.12 2.34
C ALA A 199 1.39 -6.64 2.27
N LEU A 200 0.23 -7.25 2.49
CA LEU A 200 0.04 -8.68 2.33
C LEU A 200 -1.37 -9.01 1.83
N GLY A 201 -1.45 -10.00 0.94
CA GLY A 201 -2.70 -10.60 0.47
C GLY A 201 -2.68 -12.11 0.62
N PHE A 202 -3.85 -12.74 0.54
CA PHE A 202 -4.02 -14.18 0.63
C PHE A 202 -4.69 -14.74 -0.63
N ASP A 203 -4.25 -15.90 -1.09
CA ASP A 203 -5.07 -16.68 -2.01
C ASP A 203 -6.06 -17.60 -1.27
N ALA A 204 -6.96 -18.22 -2.02
CA ALA A 204 -7.98 -19.12 -1.46
C ALA A 204 -7.40 -20.38 -0.81
N ASP A 205 -6.15 -20.74 -1.12
CA ASP A 205 -5.43 -21.87 -0.52
C ASP A 205 -4.74 -21.48 0.80
N GLY A 206 -4.73 -20.18 1.14
CA GLY A 206 -4.12 -19.63 2.34
C GLY A 206 -2.63 -19.32 2.21
N ASN A 207 -2.08 -19.32 0.98
CA ASN A 207 -0.73 -18.82 0.77
C ASN A 207 -0.73 -17.30 0.98
N ILE A 208 0.34 -16.78 1.59
CA ILE A 208 0.53 -15.35 1.81
C ILE A 208 1.43 -14.77 0.72
N TYR A 209 1.04 -13.63 0.19
CA TYR A 209 1.85 -12.81 -0.71
C TYR A 209 2.20 -11.53 0.03
N VAL A 210 3.49 -11.21 0.14
CA VAL A 210 3.99 -10.09 0.96
C VAL A 210 4.93 -9.24 0.12
N THR A 211 4.79 -7.94 0.17
CA THR A 211 5.72 -7.02 -0.47
C THR A 211 6.84 -6.59 0.47
N ASP A 212 8.04 -6.48 -0.09
CA ASP A 212 9.19 -5.78 0.49
C ASP A 212 9.50 -4.58 -0.39
N SER A 213 9.18 -3.39 0.05
CA SER A 213 9.51 -2.17 -0.68
C SER A 213 11.01 -1.86 -0.67
N ALA A 214 11.79 -2.50 0.22
CA ALA A 214 13.23 -2.33 0.42
C ALA A 214 13.66 -0.87 0.68
N ILE A 215 12.74 -0.02 1.14
CA ILE A 215 13.01 1.38 1.49
C ILE A 215 13.60 1.46 2.90
N GLY A 216 14.55 2.39 3.11
CA GLY A 216 15.12 2.69 4.43
C GLY A 216 16.24 1.76 4.88
N GLY A 217 16.65 0.80 4.05
CA GLY A 217 17.77 -0.09 4.36
C GLY A 217 19.13 0.62 4.49
N ASP A 218 19.27 1.75 3.81
CA ASP A 218 20.47 2.58 3.78
C ASP A 218 20.70 3.38 5.09
N GLN A 219 19.68 3.50 5.93
CA GLN A 219 19.85 4.15 7.23
C GLN A 219 20.77 3.39 8.20
N PHE A 220 20.91 2.07 8.05
CA PHE A 220 21.66 1.23 8.98
C PHE A 220 23.18 1.25 8.72
N ASP A 221 23.96 0.78 9.70
CA ASP A 221 25.42 0.68 9.59
C ASP A 221 25.90 -0.73 10.00
N PRO A 222 26.38 -1.54 9.04
CA PRO A 222 26.39 -1.30 7.59
C PRO A 222 24.97 -1.32 7.00
N PRO A 223 24.74 -0.68 5.83
CA PRO A 223 23.42 -0.67 5.19
C PRO A 223 22.97 -2.08 4.81
N PHE A 224 21.65 -2.29 4.75
CA PHE A 224 21.07 -3.48 4.11
C PHE A 224 21.05 -3.26 2.59
N GLU A 225 21.57 -4.22 1.86
CA GLU A 225 21.54 -4.25 0.40
C GLU A 225 20.39 -5.12 -0.11
N GLY A 226 19.16 -4.85 0.38
CA GLY A 226 17.96 -5.56 -0.03
C GLY A 226 17.44 -5.08 -1.38
N LYS A 227 16.76 -5.99 -2.07
CA LYS A 227 16.02 -5.69 -3.29
C LYS A 227 14.54 -5.76 -2.99
N GLY A 228 13.76 -4.81 -3.51
CA GLY A 228 12.31 -4.85 -3.43
C GLY A 228 11.74 -6.03 -4.21
N GLY A 229 10.66 -6.58 -3.72
CA GLY A 229 10.04 -7.73 -4.37
C GLY A 229 8.81 -8.27 -3.68
N LEU A 230 8.32 -9.36 -4.25
CA LEU A 230 7.20 -10.13 -3.76
C LEU A 230 7.72 -11.43 -3.12
N TRP A 231 7.27 -11.68 -1.90
CA TRP A 231 7.41 -12.96 -1.24
C TRP A 231 6.12 -13.75 -1.31
N MET A 232 6.18 -15.00 -1.75
CA MET A 232 5.11 -15.97 -1.59
C MET A 232 5.49 -16.92 -0.46
N ILE A 233 4.65 -17.01 0.57
CA ILE A 233 4.82 -17.88 1.72
C ILE A 233 3.76 -18.99 1.62
N PRO A 234 4.14 -20.24 1.37
CA PRO A 234 3.18 -21.33 1.30
C PRO A 234 2.40 -21.49 2.61
N HIS A 235 1.11 -21.78 2.51
CA HIS A 235 0.27 -22.09 3.68
C HIS A 235 0.89 -23.19 4.57
N SER A 236 1.49 -24.20 3.94
CA SER A 236 2.19 -25.31 4.62
C SER A 236 3.40 -24.87 5.44
N ALA A 237 3.96 -23.69 5.16
CA ALA A 237 5.14 -23.17 5.86
C ALA A 237 4.81 -22.37 7.12
N LEU A 238 3.58 -21.86 7.26
CA LEU A 238 3.23 -20.89 8.28
C LEU A 238 3.51 -21.34 9.72
N ASP A 239 3.09 -22.55 10.09
CA ASP A 239 3.33 -23.07 11.44
C ASP A 239 4.82 -23.26 11.74
N ALA A 240 5.59 -23.73 10.75
CA ALA A 240 7.02 -23.93 10.92
C ALA A 240 7.77 -22.61 11.09
N LEU A 241 7.42 -21.60 10.26
CA LEU A 241 8.01 -20.25 10.35
C LEU A 241 7.67 -19.57 11.68
N ALA A 242 6.43 -19.70 12.14
CA ALA A 242 5.98 -19.15 13.43
C ALA A 242 6.63 -19.85 14.65
N ASP A 243 7.15 -21.06 14.48
CA ASP A 243 7.94 -21.76 15.48
C ASP A 243 9.46 -21.52 15.32
N GLY A 244 9.88 -20.64 14.42
CA GLY A 244 11.29 -20.36 14.11
C GLY A 244 12.01 -21.54 13.44
N ARG A 245 11.26 -22.51 12.90
CA ARG A 245 11.79 -23.68 12.21
C ARG A 245 11.90 -23.44 10.70
N THR A 246 12.83 -24.14 10.06
CA THR A 246 12.91 -24.15 8.60
C THR A 246 11.74 -24.98 8.04
N PRO A 247 10.89 -24.42 7.17
CA PRO A 247 9.80 -25.17 6.55
C PRO A 247 10.33 -26.13 5.48
N SER A 248 9.59 -27.21 5.22
CA SER A 248 9.89 -28.13 4.10
C SER A 248 9.57 -27.54 2.74
N ASP A 249 8.66 -26.58 2.71
CA ASP A 249 8.24 -25.83 1.55
C ASP A 249 8.58 -24.35 1.82
N PRO A 250 9.74 -23.86 1.39
CA PRO A 250 10.24 -22.56 1.78
C PRO A 250 9.53 -21.42 1.02
N PRO A 251 9.52 -20.19 1.59
CA PRO A 251 9.10 -18.99 0.86
C PRO A 251 9.87 -18.82 -0.46
N VAL A 252 9.19 -18.22 -1.45
CA VAL A 252 9.75 -17.89 -2.77
C VAL A 252 9.80 -16.37 -2.90
N PHE A 253 10.91 -15.84 -3.44
CA PHE A 253 11.09 -14.41 -3.70
C PHE A 253 11.13 -14.11 -5.19
N VAL A 254 10.40 -13.08 -5.62
CA VAL A 254 10.45 -12.53 -6.97
C VAL A 254 10.83 -11.05 -6.87
N GLU A 255 11.96 -10.67 -7.47
CA GLU A 255 12.38 -9.27 -7.52
C GLU A 255 11.41 -8.45 -8.38
N ILE A 256 10.86 -7.36 -7.84
CA ILE A 256 9.99 -6.42 -8.54
C ILE A 256 10.61 -5.02 -8.43
N PRO A 257 10.96 -4.38 -9.55
CA PRO A 257 11.53 -3.04 -9.52
C PRO A 257 10.49 -1.97 -9.19
N GLY A 258 10.92 -0.86 -8.63
CA GLY A 258 10.07 0.31 -8.37
C GLY A 258 9.45 0.35 -6.98
N ASN A 259 10.07 -0.31 -6.01
CA ASN A 259 9.61 -0.32 -4.61
C ASN A 259 8.15 -0.84 -4.51
N PRO A 260 7.94 -2.16 -4.62
CA PRO A 260 6.62 -2.76 -4.55
C PRO A 260 5.98 -2.46 -3.20
N ASP A 261 4.69 -2.16 -3.23
CA ASP A 261 3.95 -1.68 -2.08
C ASP A 261 2.70 -2.53 -1.83
N GLY A 262 1.54 -2.17 -2.38
CA GLY A 262 0.33 -2.97 -2.26
C GLY A 262 0.41 -4.30 -3.00
N VAL A 263 -0.24 -5.31 -2.44
CA VAL A 263 -0.40 -6.64 -3.06
C VAL A 263 -1.75 -7.22 -2.75
N GLU A 264 -2.44 -7.76 -3.78
CA GLU A 264 -3.69 -8.49 -3.57
C GLU A 264 -3.88 -9.57 -4.64
N VAL A 265 -4.67 -10.57 -4.32
CA VAL A 265 -5.02 -11.67 -5.22
C VAL A 265 -6.38 -11.40 -5.86
N SER A 266 -6.39 -11.28 -7.18
CA SER A 266 -7.63 -11.01 -7.91
C SER A 266 -8.67 -12.13 -7.71
N PRO A 267 -9.89 -11.78 -7.29
CA PRO A 267 -10.94 -12.77 -7.03
C PRO A 267 -11.48 -13.43 -8.32
N THR A 268 -11.15 -12.89 -9.49
CA THR A 268 -11.71 -13.35 -10.79
C THR A 268 -10.75 -14.18 -11.60
N ASP A 269 -9.46 -13.89 -11.58
CA ASP A 269 -8.47 -14.63 -12.38
C ASP A 269 -7.39 -15.33 -11.54
N GLY A 270 -7.38 -15.08 -10.22
CA GLY A 270 -6.45 -15.70 -9.26
C GLY A 270 -5.00 -15.27 -9.44
N LYS A 271 -4.73 -14.24 -10.25
CA LYS A 271 -3.40 -13.64 -10.36
C LYS A 271 -3.10 -12.76 -9.16
N ILE A 272 -1.83 -12.60 -8.90
CA ILE A 272 -1.29 -11.73 -7.87
C ILE A 272 -0.95 -10.39 -8.51
N TYR A 273 -1.55 -9.32 -8.02
CA TYR A 273 -1.28 -7.97 -8.48
C TYR A 273 -0.46 -7.24 -7.44
N VAL A 274 0.58 -6.57 -7.92
CA VAL A 274 1.49 -5.79 -7.09
C VAL A 274 1.63 -4.42 -7.70
N ASN A 275 1.33 -3.39 -6.93
CA ASN A 275 1.61 -2.03 -7.34
C ASN A 275 2.95 -1.53 -6.78
N THR A 276 3.43 -0.38 -7.25
CA THR A 276 4.73 0.17 -6.88
C THR A 276 4.65 1.66 -6.59
N VAL A 277 5.40 2.09 -5.59
CA VAL A 277 5.60 3.52 -5.28
C VAL A 277 6.41 4.22 -6.38
N GLY A 278 7.30 3.50 -7.05
CA GLY A 278 8.33 4.08 -7.91
C GLY A 278 9.52 4.58 -7.10
N ALA A 279 10.25 5.56 -7.63
CA ALA A 279 11.35 6.16 -6.90
C ALA A 279 10.83 6.98 -5.71
N PHE A 280 11.21 6.62 -4.48
CA PHE A 280 10.72 7.28 -3.27
C PHE A 280 11.01 8.80 -3.24
N ALA A 281 12.15 9.23 -3.79
CA ALA A 281 12.47 10.64 -3.95
C ALA A 281 11.56 11.40 -4.94
N GLY A 282 10.74 10.67 -5.71
CA GLY A 282 9.83 11.21 -6.73
C GLY A 282 8.35 10.93 -6.44
N LEU A 283 7.91 10.90 -5.19
CA LEU A 283 6.51 10.61 -4.83
C LEU A 283 5.49 11.50 -5.57
N THR A 284 5.88 12.70 -5.95
CA THR A 284 5.03 13.63 -6.71
C THR A 284 5.18 13.49 -8.23
N ASP A 285 6.09 12.63 -8.71
CA ASP A 285 6.29 12.41 -10.14
C ASP A 285 5.14 11.54 -10.71
N PRO A 286 4.32 12.06 -11.61
CA PRO A 286 3.23 11.31 -12.23
C PRO A 286 3.72 10.15 -13.12
N ALA A 287 5.01 10.13 -13.49
CA ALA A 287 5.60 9.02 -14.24
C ALA A 287 5.96 7.82 -13.36
N ASN A 288 5.96 7.99 -12.03
CA ASN A 288 6.18 6.90 -11.09
C ASN A 288 5.00 5.94 -11.04
N GLY A 289 5.24 4.83 -10.36
CA GLY A 289 4.24 3.82 -10.10
C GLY A 289 3.87 2.99 -11.31
N GLY A 290 3.50 1.78 -11.03
CA GLY A 290 3.04 0.81 -12.01
C GLY A 290 2.39 -0.36 -11.31
N VAL A 291 1.77 -1.23 -12.08
CA VAL A 291 1.13 -2.44 -11.59
C VAL A 291 1.65 -3.64 -12.35
N TYR A 292 2.07 -4.65 -11.62
CA TYR A 292 2.48 -5.95 -12.14
C TYR A 292 1.41 -7.00 -11.86
N ALA A 293 1.18 -7.88 -12.83
CA ALA A 293 0.35 -9.07 -12.69
C ALA A 293 1.21 -10.32 -12.80
N LEU A 294 1.19 -11.16 -11.79
CA LEU A 294 1.95 -12.40 -11.72
C LEU A 294 0.98 -13.60 -11.63
N SER A 295 1.26 -14.63 -12.38
CA SER A 295 0.63 -15.94 -12.17
C SER A 295 1.38 -16.72 -11.08
N LYS A 296 0.75 -17.76 -10.51
CA LYS A 296 1.44 -18.70 -9.60
C LYS A 296 2.63 -19.36 -10.30
N GLU A 297 2.56 -19.57 -11.62
CA GLU A 297 3.65 -20.11 -12.43
C GLU A 297 4.81 -19.13 -12.56
N ASP A 298 4.54 -17.83 -12.74
CA ASP A 298 5.58 -16.80 -12.76
C ASP A 298 6.36 -16.81 -11.45
N ILE A 299 5.66 -16.86 -10.31
CA ILE A 299 6.27 -16.89 -8.98
C ILE A 299 7.11 -18.17 -8.81
N ALA A 300 6.56 -19.33 -9.16
CA ALA A 300 7.28 -20.62 -9.05
C ALA A 300 8.57 -20.66 -9.88
N ASN A 301 8.61 -19.94 -11.00
CA ASN A 301 9.76 -19.84 -11.88
C ASN A 301 10.63 -18.60 -11.65
N ASN A 302 10.35 -17.81 -10.59
CA ASN A 302 11.02 -16.56 -10.28
C ASN A 302 10.99 -15.55 -11.44
N ASN A 303 9.85 -15.46 -12.14
CA ASN A 303 9.61 -14.53 -13.23
C ASN A 303 8.87 -13.28 -12.70
N LEU A 304 9.26 -12.12 -13.18
CA LEU A 304 8.66 -10.82 -12.81
C LEU A 304 7.15 -10.71 -13.15
N GLY A 305 6.66 -11.55 -14.07
CA GLY A 305 5.31 -11.38 -14.59
C GLY A 305 5.20 -10.22 -15.60
N GLN A 306 4.01 -9.66 -15.75
CA GLN A 306 3.72 -8.63 -16.74
C GLN A 306 3.41 -7.30 -16.05
N MET A 307 4.10 -6.23 -16.46
CA MET A 307 3.64 -4.86 -16.13
C MET A 307 2.40 -4.57 -16.98
N ILE A 308 1.27 -4.31 -16.34
CA ILE A 308 -0.03 -4.09 -17.00
C ILE A 308 -0.41 -2.62 -17.08
N ASP A 309 0.17 -1.78 -16.22
CA ASP A 309 -0.07 -0.34 -16.20
C ASP A 309 1.15 0.39 -15.63
N SER A 310 1.34 1.66 -15.98
CA SER A 310 2.48 2.47 -15.53
C SER A 310 2.18 3.96 -15.65
N GLY A 311 3.00 4.79 -14.98
CA GLY A 311 2.82 6.23 -14.99
C GLY A 311 1.57 6.68 -14.20
N LEU A 312 1.24 5.94 -13.14
CA LEU A 312 0.07 6.19 -12.31
C LEU A 312 0.36 7.13 -11.12
N GLY A 313 1.61 7.56 -10.96
CA GLY A 313 2.11 8.22 -9.76
C GLY A 313 2.44 7.19 -8.68
N ALA A 314 2.91 7.64 -7.52
CA ALA A 314 3.25 6.75 -6.41
C ALA A 314 1.99 6.01 -5.93
N LEU A 315 1.98 4.69 -6.07
CA LEU A 315 0.92 3.82 -5.60
C LEU A 315 1.32 3.21 -4.26
N ASP A 316 0.35 3.08 -3.38
CA ASP A 316 0.47 2.49 -2.05
C ASP A 316 -0.40 1.21 -1.99
N GLY A 317 -1.41 1.08 -1.15
CA GLY A 317 -2.26 -0.10 -1.10
C GLY A 317 -3.10 -0.35 -2.35
N LEU A 318 -3.55 -1.56 -2.53
CA LEU A 318 -4.52 -1.94 -3.56
C LEU A 318 -5.49 -3.00 -3.04
N ASP A 319 -6.71 -2.99 -3.57
CA ASP A 319 -7.71 -4.03 -3.33
C ASP A 319 -8.62 -4.20 -4.55
N PHE A 320 -9.42 -5.23 -4.54
CA PHE A 320 -10.36 -5.56 -5.61
C PHE A 320 -11.80 -5.45 -5.14
N THR A 321 -12.65 -4.96 -6.03
CA THR A 321 -14.08 -5.23 -5.88
C THR A 321 -14.37 -6.72 -6.06
N ALA A 322 -15.52 -7.18 -5.60
CA ALA A 322 -15.89 -8.60 -5.68
C ALA A 322 -15.92 -9.15 -7.10
N ASP A 323 -16.16 -8.32 -8.10
CA ASP A 323 -16.21 -8.72 -9.52
C ASP A 323 -14.88 -8.41 -10.26
N GLY A 324 -13.82 -8.06 -9.52
CA GLY A 324 -12.44 -7.97 -10.01
C GLY A 324 -12.04 -6.62 -10.60
N VAL A 325 -12.73 -5.54 -10.24
CA VAL A 325 -12.26 -4.19 -10.54
C VAL A 325 -11.14 -3.84 -9.57
N MET A 326 -9.96 -3.55 -10.06
CA MET A 326 -8.82 -3.18 -9.23
C MET A 326 -8.89 -1.71 -8.85
N LEU A 327 -8.66 -1.44 -7.57
CA LEU A 327 -8.57 -0.12 -6.98
C LEU A 327 -7.17 0.07 -6.41
N ASN A 328 -6.51 1.18 -6.73
CA ASN A 328 -5.21 1.50 -6.16
C ASN A 328 -5.27 2.83 -5.40
N ALA A 329 -4.73 2.87 -4.21
CA ALA A 329 -4.47 4.08 -3.47
C ALA A 329 -3.26 4.79 -4.11
N GLN A 330 -3.44 6.05 -4.53
CA GLN A 330 -2.34 6.87 -5.02
C GLN A 330 -1.96 7.90 -3.97
N ILE A 331 -0.89 7.63 -3.25
CA ILE A 331 -0.32 8.58 -2.32
C ILE A 331 0.50 9.62 -3.09
N ARG A 332 0.29 10.90 -2.81
CA ARG A 332 0.92 11.99 -3.58
C ARG A 332 1.62 13.03 -2.71
N GLY A 333 1.96 12.70 -1.51
CA GLY A 333 2.73 13.58 -0.63
C GLY A 333 2.07 14.94 -0.39
N ASP A 334 2.49 15.97 -1.10
CA ASP A 334 2.06 17.36 -0.94
C ASP A 334 0.89 17.80 -1.84
N ILE A 335 0.34 16.89 -2.65
CA ILE A 335 -0.87 17.12 -3.46
C ILE A 335 -1.93 16.08 -3.11
N PRO A 336 -3.23 16.42 -3.28
CA PRO A 336 -4.31 15.50 -2.95
C PRO A 336 -4.13 14.14 -3.62
N GLY A 337 -4.25 13.09 -2.83
CA GLY A 337 -4.23 11.71 -3.29
C GLY A 337 -5.53 11.35 -4.01
N LYS A 338 -5.56 10.19 -4.63
CA LYS A 338 -6.73 9.68 -5.34
C LYS A 338 -6.76 8.15 -5.31
N ILE A 339 -7.93 7.60 -5.60
CA ILE A 339 -8.06 6.20 -5.94
C ILE A 339 -8.07 6.07 -7.46
N THR A 340 -7.21 5.22 -8.00
CA THR A 340 -7.29 4.82 -9.41
C THR A 340 -8.12 3.55 -9.55
N VAL A 341 -8.82 3.42 -10.68
CA VAL A 341 -9.70 2.31 -11.00
C VAL A 341 -9.24 1.68 -12.30
N ASN A 342 -8.89 0.41 -12.28
CA ASN A 342 -8.64 -0.36 -13.48
C ASN A 342 -9.83 -1.26 -13.77
N CYS A 343 -10.63 -0.87 -14.73
CA CYS A 343 -11.64 -1.73 -15.31
C CYS A 343 -10.96 -2.80 -16.16
N LYS A 344 -11.54 -3.99 -16.24
CA LYS A 344 -10.94 -5.11 -16.95
C LYS A 344 -10.59 -4.76 -18.40
N GLY A 345 -9.31 -4.81 -18.74
CA GLY A 345 -8.80 -4.53 -20.09
C GLY A 345 -8.62 -3.05 -20.43
N GLU A 346 -8.81 -2.13 -19.50
CA GLU A 346 -8.63 -0.69 -19.70
C GLU A 346 -7.51 -0.13 -18.81
N LEU A 347 -6.95 0.99 -19.24
CA LEU A 347 -5.99 1.73 -18.42
C LEU A 347 -6.69 2.36 -17.19
N ALA A 348 -5.91 2.60 -16.14
CA ALA A 348 -6.44 3.18 -14.91
C ALA A 348 -7.09 4.56 -15.14
N THR A 349 -8.25 4.74 -14.55
CA THR A 349 -8.95 6.04 -14.46
C THR A 349 -9.05 6.48 -13.00
N THR A 350 -9.40 7.74 -12.74
CA THR A 350 -9.60 8.21 -11.37
C THR A 350 -11.02 7.92 -10.92
N LEU A 351 -11.18 7.37 -9.70
CA LEU A 351 -12.49 7.22 -9.06
C LEU A 351 -13.13 8.59 -8.84
N VAL A 352 -14.35 8.76 -9.36
CA VAL A 352 -15.11 10.02 -9.20
C VAL A 352 -15.87 9.99 -7.87
N LEU A 353 -15.73 11.03 -7.05
CA LEU A 353 -16.41 11.18 -5.77
C LEU A 353 -17.58 12.20 -5.86
N GLN A 354 -18.65 11.95 -5.09
CA GLN A 354 -19.74 12.90 -4.89
C GLN A 354 -19.79 13.42 -3.44
N PRO A 355 -20.26 14.66 -3.18
CA PRO A 355 -20.75 15.68 -4.11
C PRO A 355 -19.64 16.60 -4.59
N GLY A 356 -19.59 16.86 -5.88
CA GLY A 356 -18.70 17.89 -6.42
C GLY A 356 -17.90 17.46 -7.64
N GLY A 357 -17.89 16.20 -7.95
CA GLY A 357 -17.63 15.64 -9.27
C GLY A 357 -16.25 15.80 -9.86
N ALA A 358 -15.32 16.44 -9.20
CA ALA A 358 -13.97 16.55 -9.74
C ALA A 358 -12.97 16.38 -8.62
N MET A 359 -12.17 15.34 -8.73
CA MET A 359 -11.02 15.09 -7.89
C MET A 359 -11.36 14.66 -6.45
N SER A 360 -10.66 13.70 -5.98
CA SER A 360 -10.77 13.21 -4.61
C SER A 360 -10.49 14.34 -3.62
N ASN A 361 -11.29 14.42 -2.58
CA ASN A 361 -10.92 15.16 -1.37
C ASN A 361 -9.97 14.34 -0.49
N LEU A 362 -9.45 13.22 -1.01
CA LEU A 362 -8.49 12.39 -0.30
C LEU A 362 -7.16 13.11 -0.21
N THR A 363 -6.55 13.06 0.93
CA THR A 363 -5.30 13.76 1.21
C THR A 363 -4.10 12.87 0.94
N GLY A 364 -4.11 11.67 1.48
CA GLY A 364 -3.02 10.70 1.32
C GLY A 364 -3.50 9.27 1.51
N PRO A 365 -4.36 8.75 0.58
CA PRO A 365 -4.82 7.38 0.69
C PRO A 365 -3.64 6.42 0.66
N ALA A 366 -3.49 5.63 1.73
CA ALA A 366 -2.42 4.66 1.89
C ALA A 366 -2.89 3.25 1.53
N ASP A 367 -4.11 2.88 1.91
CA ASP A 367 -4.63 1.56 1.66
C ASP A 367 -6.12 1.61 1.32
N ILE A 368 -6.68 0.47 0.91
CA ILE A 368 -8.10 0.31 0.59
C ILE A 368 -8.54 -1.05 1.11
N ALA A 369 -9.60 -1.08 1.93
CA ALA A 369 -10.30 -2.31 2.24
C ALA A 369 -11.67 -2.30 1.58
N VAL A 370 -12.02 -3.35 0.84
CA VAL A 370 -13.29 -3.46 0.11
C VAL A 370 -14.19 -4.52 0.73
N ARG A 371 -15.47 -4.21 0.87
CA ARG A 371 -16.49 -5.17 1.26
C ARG A 371 -17.75 -5.00 0.43
N ARG A 372 -18.26 -6.11 -0.12
CA ARG A 372 -19.56 -6.15 -0.82
C ARG A 372 -20.69 -6.50 0.12
N TYR A 373 -21.81 -5.80 -0.03
CA TYR A 373 -23.09 -6.11 0.63
C TYR A 373 -23.98 -6.99 -0.24
N ALA A 374 -25.03 -7.58 0.38
CA ALA A 374 -25.96 -8.47 -0.31
C ALA A 374 -26.76 -7.80 -1.43
N ASP A 375 -26.98 -6.50 -1.37
CA ASP A 375 -27.65 -5.68 -2.39
C ASP A 375 -26.73 -5.29 -3.57
N GLY A 376 -25.45 -5.69 -3.50
CA GLY A 376 -24.45 -5.41 -4.52
C GLY A 376 -23.74 -4.05 -4.37
N ALA A 377 -24.12 -3.23 -3.38
CA ALA A 377 -23.32 -2.07 -3.00
C ALA A 377 -22.00 -2.52 -2.35
N GLN A 378 -20.97 -1.68 -2.42
CA GLN A 378 -19.69 -1.98 -1.80
C GLN A 378 -19.23 -0.84 -0.92
N LEU A 379 -18.61 -1.19 0.21
CA LEU A 379 -18.02 -0.25 1.15
C LEU A 379 -16.51 -0.27 0.94
N LEU A 380 -15.92 0.92 0.85
CA LEU A 380 -14.47 1.13 0.85
C LEU A 380 -14.10 1.84 2.14
N VAL A 381 -13.07 1.34 2.79
CA VAL A 381 -12.43 2.00 3.94
C VAL A 381 -11.02 2.38 3.54
N ILE A 382 -10.73 3.67 3.60
CA ILE A 382 -9.49 4.25 3.08
C ILE A 382 -8.79 4.98 4.23
N PRO A 383 -7.73 4.40 4.81
CA PRO A 383 -6.85 5.13 5.71
C PRO A 383 -6.06 6.18 4.92
N GLU A 384 -5.89 7.36 5.52
CA GLU A 384 -5.21 8.49 4.89
C GLU A 384 -3.96 8.86 5.70
N LEU A 385 -2.81 8.51 5.13
CA LEU A 385 -1.50 8.70 5.75
C LEU A 385 -0.98 10.12 5.47
N PHE A 386 -0.80 10.90 6.52
CA PHE A 386 -0.25 12.26 6.46
C PHE A 386 1.21 12.30 6.91
N ALA A 387 2.05 11.50 6.31
CA ALA A 387 3.46 11.36 6.69
C ALA A 387 4.25 12.68 6.77
N ARG A 388 3.69 13.81 6.36
CA ARG A 388 4.34 15.11 6.35
C ARG A 388 3.62 16.20 7.14
N ASP A 389 2.39 15.98 7.56
CA ASP A 389 1.66 16.90 8.42
C ASP A 389 1.77 16.41 9.87
N ALA A 390 2.52 17.16 10.67
CA ALA A 390 2.75 16.82 12.07
C ALA A 390 1.63 17.30 13.01
N THR A 391 0.42 17.56 12.49
CA THR A 391 -0.72 17.98 13.30
C THR A 391 -1.37 16.76 13.95
N PRO A 392 -1.11 16.43 15.21
CA PRO A 392 -1.70 15.24 15.82
C PRO A 392 -3.22 15.30 15.86
N GLY A 393 -3.87 14.24 15.34
CA GLY A 393 -5.30 14.02 15.53
C GLY A 393 -6.22 14.54 14.43
N ASP A 394 -5.70 14.97 13.29
CA ASP A 394 -6.46 15.23 12.08
C ASP A 394 -6.36 14.13 11.02
N ASP A 395 -5.51 13.15 11.25
CA ASP A 395 -5.43 11.94 10.45
C ASP A 395 -6.76 11.22 10.40
N GLU A 396 -7.15 10.81 9.22
CA GLU A 396 -8.51 10.38 8.95
C GLU A 396 -8.59 9.02 8.27
N VAL A 397 -9.76 8.42 8.42
CA VAL A 397 -10.19 7.27 7.64
C VAL A 397 -11.45 7.67 6.90
N THR A 398 -11.38 7.67 5.59
CA THR A 398 -12.53 7.98 4.70
C THR A 398 -13.28 6.71 4.35
N VAL A 399 -14.60 6.76 4.49
CA VAL A 399 -15.52 5.66 4.16
C VAL A 399 -16.32 6.03 2.94
N LEU A 400 -16.21 5.23 1.89
CA LEU A 400 -16.92 5.44 0.62
C LEU A 400 -17.91 4.29 0.38
N ALA A 401 -19.02 4.61 -0.29
CA ALA A 401 -19.90 3.62 -0.91
C ALA A 401 -19.73 3.64 -2.43
N LEU A 402 -19.47 2.48 -3.02
CA LEU A 402 -19.64 2.25 -4.45
C LEU A 402 -21.08 1.79 -4.68
N PRO A 403 -21.79 2.39 -5.64
CA PRO A 403 -23.17 2.02 -5.92
C PRO A 403 -23.28 0.60 -6.48
N ALA A 404 -24.44 -0.03 -6.25
CA ALA A 404 -24.76 -1.29 -6.91
C ALA A 404 -24.62 -1.14 -8.44
N GLY A 405 -23.96 -2.11 -9.07
CA GLY A 405 -23.66 -2.06 -10.51
C GLY A 405 -22.38 -1.32 -10.90
N PHE A 406 -21.60 -0.83 -9.93
CA PHE A 406 -20.27 -0.24 -10.20
C PHE A 406 -19.40 -1.18 -11.03
N ASP A 407 -19.27 -2.43 -10.61
CA ASP A 407 -18.48 -3.44 -11.31
C ASP A 407 -19.03 -3.73 -12.72
N THR A 408 -20.36 -3.80 -12.87
CA THR A 408 -20.99 -4.02 -14.18
C THR A 408 -20.74 -2.88 -15.13
N ALA A 409 -20.72 -1.63 -14.66
CA ALA A 409 -20.39 -0.48 -15.47
C ALA A 409 -18.93 -0.53 -15.95
N CYS A 410 -18.03 -1.03 -15.09
CA CYS A 410 -16.60 -1.17 -15.35
C CYS A 410 -16.28 -2.38 -16.26
N THR A 411 -17.13 -3.41 -16.28
CA THR A 411 -16.89 -4.66 -17.05
C THR A 411 -17.72 -4.77 -18.34
N ARG A 412 -18.58 -3.80 -18.63
CA ARG A 412 -19.31 -3.80 -19.90
C ARG A 412 -18.33 -3.69 -21.06
N ASP A 413 -18.13 -4.79 -21.71
CA ASP A 413 -17.40 -4.88 -22.97
C ASP A 413 -17.81 -3.75 -23.90
N VAL A 414 -16.83 -3.08 -24.51
CA VAL A 414 -16.96 -2.23 -25.69
C VAL A 414 -17.35 -3.07 -26.94
N ALA A 415 -17.98 -4.22 -26.73
CA ALA A 415 -18.47 -5.14 -27.76
C ALA A 415 -19.58 -4.57 -28.65
N GLY A 416 -19.75 -3.25 -28.67
CA GLY A 416 -20.75 -2.55 -29.46
C GLY A 416 -20.21 -1.48 -30.42
N LEU A 417 -18.89 -1.34 -30.56
CA LEU A 417 -18.28 -0.42 -31.53
C LEU A 417 -17.45 -1.18 -32.55
N ASN A 418 -18.13 -2.03 -33.38
CA ASN A 418 -17.67 -2.49 -34.67
C ASN A 418 -18.50 -1.84 -35.77
#